data_eb294240816ad45ed31044b234322c84
#
_entry.id   eb294240816ad45ed31044b234322c84
#
_cell.length_a   1.000
_cell.length_b   1.000
_cell.length_c   1.000
_cell.angle_alpha   90.00
_cell.angle_beta   90.00
_cell.angle_gamma   90.00
#
_symmetry.space_group_name_H-M   'P 1'
#
loop_
_entity.id
_entity.type
_entity.pdbx_description
1 polymer ?
#
loop_
_entity_poly.entity_id
_entity_poly.type
_entity_poly.pdbx_seq_one_letter_code
_entity_poly.pdbx_strand_id
1 'polypeptide(L)'
;ARLASTLSSLTRAGVPILKALAAAAATVPNLALREDLERASEMVREGAPLAVALTHQGRWPRLLAMFVRLGEQTGQLPQMLAQVALQLREQVQRRSLQWATLLEPLLILLMGGVVMLIVLSVMLPILQLNQMVR
;
A
#
# COMPACT_ATOMS: atom_id res chain seq x y z
N ALA A 1 -3.29 -5.23 -1.27
CA ALA A 1 -3.68 -6.14 -0.21
C ALA A 1 -5.17 -6.54 -0.31
N ARG A 2 -6.08 -5.59 -0.48
CA ARG A 2 -7.51 -5.87 -0.61
C ARG A 2 -7.85 -6.81 -1.77
N LEU A 3 -7.26 -6.55 -2.93
CA LEU A 3 -7.51 -7.36 -4.12
C LEU A 3 -7.13 -8.83 -3.90
N ALA A 4 -5.91 -9.07 -3.40
CA ALA A 4 -5.43 -10.41 -3.14
C ALA A 4 -6.28 -11.14 -2.09
N SER A 5 -6.70 -10.43 -1.04
CA SER A 5 -7.58 -10.95 0.00
C SER A 5 -8.96 -11.32 -0.55
N THR A 6 -9.55 -10.44 -1.36
CA THR A 6 -10.86 -10.69 -1.99
C THR A 6 -10.79 -11.85 -2.95
N LEU A 7 -9.77 -11.91 -3.82
CA LEU A 7 -9.56 -13.01 -4.75
C LEU A 7 -9.33 -14.33 -4.02
N SER A 8 -8.55 -14.32 -2.95
CA SER A 8 -8.31 -15.50 -2.13
C SER A 8 -9.61 -16.05 -1.52
N SER A 9 -10.42 -15.18 -0.94
CA SER A 9 -11.68 -15.56 -0.32
C SER A 9 -12.67 -16.14 -1.33
N LEU A 10 -12.80 -15.50 -2.48
CA LEU A 10 -13.72 -15.93 -3.54
C LEU A 10 -13.27 -17.25 -4.18
N THR A 11 -11.99 -17.41 -4.47
CA THR A 11 -11.47 -18.64 -5.06
C THR A 11 -11.51 -19.81 -4.09
N ARG A 12 -11.34 -19.59 -2.79
CA ARG A 12 -11.53 -20.61 -1.76
C ARG A 12 -12.98 -21.07 -1.65
N ALA A 13 -13.92 -20.17 -1.87
CA ALA A 13 -15.35 -20.48 -1.88
C ALA A 13 -15.78 -21.24 -3.13
N GLY A 14 -14.87 -21.49 -4.08
CA GLY A 14 -15.17 -22.19 -5.32
C GLY A 14 -15.70 -21.30 -6.44
N VAL A 15 -15.63 -19.99 -6.29
CA VAL A 15 -16.04 -19.03 -7.33
C VAL A 15 -15.03 -19.10 -8.50
N PRO A 16 -15.50 -19.21 -9.77
CA PRO A 16 -14.60 -19.20 -10.92
C PRO A 16 -13.77 -17.91 -10.98
N ILE A 17 -12.54 -18.03 -11.46
CA ILE A 17 -11.57 -16.91 -11.47
C ILE A 17 -12.09 -15.67 -12.20
N LEU A 18 -12.84 -15.84 -13.29
CA LEU A 18 -13.43 -14.72 -14.03
C LEU A 18 -14.46 -13.95 -13.21
N LYS A 19 -15.33 -14.66 -12.50
CA LYS A 19 -16.31 -14.04 -11.59
C LYS A 19 -15.62 -13.41 -10.39
N ALA A 20 -14.60 -14.05 -9.86
CA ALA A 20 -13.79 -13.52 -8.75
C ALA A 20 -13.10 -12.21 -9.15
N LEU A 21 -12.51 -12.13 -10.34
CA LEU A 21 -11.90 -10.92 -10.88
C LEU A 21 -12.91 -9.79 -11.05
N ALA A 22 -14.09 -10.09 -11.58
CA ALA A 22 -15.16 -9.09 -11.74
C ALA A 22 -15.63 -8.54 -10.39
N ALA A 23 -15.84 -9.42 -9.42
CA ALA A 23 -16.23 -9.01 -8.06
C ALA A 23 -15.13 -8.20 -7.37
N ALA A 24 -13.87 -8.60 -7.53
CA ALA A 24 -12.73 -7.87 -6.99
C ALA A 24 -12.57 -6.49 -7.63
N ALA A 25 -12.80 -6.37 -8.93
CA ALA A 25 -12.76 -5.10 -9.64
C ALA A 25 -13.78 -4.10 -9.08
N ALA A 26 -14.95 -4.57 -8.69
CA ALA A 26 -15.98 -3.73 -8.08
C ALA A 26 -15.56 -3.16 -6.72
N THR A 27 -14.64 -3.80 -6.00
CA THR A 27 -14.15 -3.34 -4.69
C THR A 27 -13.00 -2.34 -4.77
N VAL A 28 -12.37 -2.20 -5.93
CA VAL A 28 -11.21 -1.31 -6.12
C VAL A 28 -11.69 0.13 -6.32
N PRO A 29 -11.32 1.07 -5.44
CA PRO A 29 -11.74 2.46 -5.57
C PRO A 29 -11.03 3.23 -6.68
N ASN A 30 -9.83 2.80 -7.06
CA ASN A 30 -9.04 3.45 -8.10
C ASN A 30 -9.53 3.03 -9.49
N LEU A 31 -9.99 3.99 -10.29
CA LEU A 31 -10.51 3.75 -11.64
C LEU A 31 -9.48 3.12 -12.58
N ALA A 32 -8.23 3.57 -12.52
CA ALA A 32 -7.16 3.04 -13.35
C ALA A 32 -6.88 1.56 -13.06
N LEU A 33 -6.83 1.19 -11.78
CA LEU A 33 -6.65 -0.20 -11.36
C LEU A 33 -7.86 -1.07 -11.70
N ARG A 34 -9.05 -0.50 -11.64
CA ARG A 34 -10.28 -1.19 -12.04
C ARG A 34 -10.26 -1.52 -13.54
N GLU A 35 -9.89 -0.56 -14.37
CA GLU A 35 -9.74 -0.76 -15.82
C GLU A 35 -8.69 -1.84 -16.13
N ASP A 36 -7.57 -1.82 -15.41
CA ASP A 36 -6.53 -2.84 -15.57
C ASP A 36 -7.05 -4.23 -15.22
N LEU A 37 -7.86 -4.35 -14.18
CA LEU A 37 -8.49 -5.61 -13.79
C LEU A 37 -9.51 -6.08 -14.83
N GLU A 38 -10.29 -5.19 -15.39
CA GLU A 38 -11.24 -5.51 -16.44
C GLU A 38 -10.52 -6.03 -17.69
N ARG A 39 -9.43 -5.37 -18.10
CA ARG A 39 -8.57 -5.83 -19.20
C ARG A 39 -7.93 -7.18 -18.90
N ALA A 40 -7.42 -7.35 -17.69
CA ALA A 40 -6.86 -8.63 -17.25
C ALA A 40 -7.92 -9.75 -17.29
N SER A 41 -9.14 -9.44 -16.88
CA SER A 41 -10.26 -10.34 -16.93
C SER A 41 -10.59 -10.79 -18.36
N GLU A 42 -10.56 -9.85 -19.31
CA GLU A 42 -10.75 -10.17 -20.74
C GLU A 42 -9.63 -11.06 -21.28
N MET A 43 -8.39 -10.78 -20.94
CA MET A 43 -7.23 -11.60 -21.33
C MET A 43 -7.35 -13.02 -20.80
N VAL A 44 -7.78 -13.19 -19.55
CA VAL A 44 -7.99 -14.51 -18.94
C VAL A 44 -9.16 -15.24 -19.64
N ARG A 45 -10.20 -14.51 -20.03
CA ARG A 45 -11.32 -15.07 -20.78
C ARG A 45 -10.88 -15.62 -22.14
N GLU A 46 -9.91 -14.97 -22.77
CA GLU A 46 -9.33 -15.38 -24.05
C GLU A 46 -8.33 -16.55 -23.89
N GLY A 47 -8.06 -16.98 -22.67
CA GLY A 47 -7.19 -18.12 -22.39
C GLY A 47 -5.80 -17.75 -21.90
N ALA A 48 -5.49 -16.47 -21.64
CA ALA A 48 -4.21 -16.06 -21.10
C ALA A 48 -4.09 -16.43 -19.63
N PRO A 49 -2.89 -16.82 -19.13
CA PRO A 49 -2.67 -17.01 -17.71
C PRO A 49 -2.90 -15.72 -16.91
N LEU A 50 -3.44 -15.84 -15.70
CA LEU A 50 -3.71 -14.69 -14.84
C LEU A 50 -2.44 -13.89 -14.53
N ALA A 51 -1.32 -14.57 -14.30
CA ALA A 51 -0.03 -13.92 -14.06
C ALA A 51 0.40 -13.01 -15.21
N VAL A 52 0.24 -13.46 -16.45
CA VAL A 52 0.54 -12.69 -17.66
C VAL A 52 -0.42 -11.51 -17.78
N ALA A 53 -1.70 -11.75 -17.55
CA ALA A 53 -2.73 -10.70 -17.61
C ALA A 53 -2.46 -9.57 -16.61
N LEU A 54 -2.06 -9.91 -15.39
CA LEU A 54 -1.75 -8.92 -14.34
C LEU A 54 -0.45 -8.17 -14.63
N THR A 55 0.57 -8.82 -15.19
CA THR A 55 1.86 -8.18 -15.47
C THR A 55 1.84 -7.31 -16.72
N HIS A 56 0.89 -7.50 -17.62
CA HIS A 56 0.81 -6.76 -18.88
C HIS A 56 0.74 -5.24 -18.67
N GLN A 57 0.04 -4.79 -17.66
CA GLN A 57 -0.10 -3.37 -17.34
C GLN A 57 1.02 -2.82 -16.46
N GLY A 58 1.78 -3.68 -15.79
CA GLY A 58 2.93 -3.28 -14.97
C GLY A 58 2.63 -2.49 -13.70
N ARG A 59 1.36 -2.29 -13.35
CA ARG A 59 0.94 -1.52 -12.19
C ARG A 59 0.82 -2.35 -10.91
N TRP A 60 0.73 -3.65 -11.04
CA TRP A 60 0.57 -4.56 -9.91
C TRP A 60 1.93 -4.91 -9.29
N PRO A 61 1.99 -5.16 -7.96
CA PRO A 61 3.23 -5.57 -7.32
C PRO A 61 3.79 -6.86 -7.95
N ARG A 62 5.10 -6.92 -8.09
CA ARG A 62 5.80 -8.12 -8.59
C ARG A 62 5.51 -9.36 -7.74
N LEU A 63 5.37 -9.14 -6.43
CA LEU A 63 5.07 -10.21 -5.49
C LEU A 63 3.74 -10.90 -5.84
N LEU A 64 2.71 -10.11 -6.16
CA LEU A 64 1.41 -10.64 -6.56
C LEU A 64 1.52 -11.51 -7.83
N ALA A 65 2.19 -11.01 -8.84
CA ALA A 65 2.38 -11.74 -10.11
C ALA A 65 3.17 -13.03 -9.90
N MET A 66 4.20 -13.02 -9.06
CA MET A 66 5.02 -14.18 -8.74
C MET A 66 4.20 -15.28 -8.06
N PHE A 67 3.43 -14.94 -7.04
CA PHE A 67 2.59 -15.89 -6.32
C PHE A 67 1.44 -16.43 -7.18
N VAL A 68 0.84 -15.60 -8.02
CA VAL A 68 -0.18 -16.02 -8.97
C VAL A 68 0.40 -17.02 -9.97
N ARG A 69 1.58 -16.74 -10.49
CA ARG A 69 2.28 -17.66 -11.40
C ARG A 69 2.54 -19.02 -10.75
N LEU A 70 3.04 -19.03 -9.54
CA LEU A 70 3.26 -20.27 -8.77
C LEU A 70 1.95 -21.01 -8.53
N GLY A 71 0.88 -20.31 -8.17
CA GLY A 71 -0.42 -20.89 -7.95
C GLY A 71 -1.03 -21.52 -9.20
N GLU A 72 -0.86 -20.89 -10.36
CA GLU A 72 -1.30 -21.45 -11.65
C GLU A 72 -0.52 -22.68 -12.05
N GLN A 73 0.81 -22.68 -11.85
CA GLN A 73 1.67 -23.83 -12.19
C GLN A 73 1.40 -25.04 -11.31
N THR A 74 1.09 -24.83 -10.02
CA THR A 74 0.89 -25.90 -9.04
C THR A 74 -0.59 -26.26 -8.83
N GLY A 75 -1.52 -25.49 -9.39
CA GLY A 75 -2.95 -25.67 -9.17
C GLY A 75 -3.43 -25.24 -7.80
N GLN A 76 -2.62 -24.46 -7.05
CA GLN A 76 -2.91 -24.00 -5.70
C GLN A 76 -3.12 -22.48 -5.64
N LEU A 77 -3.78 -21.94 -6.65
CA LEU A 77 -3.99 -20.50 -6.78
C LEU A 77 -4.66 -19.86 -5.54
N PRO A 78 -5.74 -20.43 -4.94
CA PRO A 78 -6.36 -19.83 -3.77
C PRO A 78 -5.42 -19.72 -2.57
N GLN A 79 -4.58 -20.72 -2.36
CA GLN A 79 -3.60 -20.74 -1.26
C GLN A 79 -2.50 -19.72 -1.47
N MET A 80 -2.00 -19.59 -2.70
CA MET A 80 -0.98 -18.59 -3.06
C MET A 80 -1.52 -17.18 -2.94
N LEU A 81 -2.76 -16.94 -3.34
CA LEU A 81 -3.42 -15.65 -3.15
C LEU A 81 -3.56 -15.28 -1.67
N ALA A 82 -3.88 -16.25 -0.81
CA ALA A 82 -3.96 -16.04 0.63
C ALA A 82 -2.59 -15.65 1.22
N GLN A 83 -1.52 -16.32 0.80
CA GLN A 83 -0.16 -16.01 1.25
C GLN A 83 0.29 -14.61 0.81
N VAL A 84 0.06 -14.24 -0.44
CA VAL A 84 0.43 -12.91 -0.93
C VAL A 84 -0.39 -11.81 -0.25
N ALA A 85 -1.66 -12.07 0.06
CA ALA A 85 -2.50 -11.14 0.80
C ALA A 85 -1.92 -10.85 2.19
N LEU A 86 -1.45 -11.88 2.89
CA LEU A 86 -0.80 -11.74 4.20
C LEU A 86 0.50 -10.95 4.10
N GLN A 87 1.35 -11.26 3.13
CA GLN A 87 2.63 -10.56 2.94
C GLN A 87 2.44 -9.09 2.57
N LEU A 88 1.50 -8.77 1.69
CA LEU A 88 1.18 -7.39 1.33
C LEU A 88 0.61 -6.62 2.53
N ARG A 89 -0.20 -7.25 3.35
CA ARG A 89 -0.72 -6.65 4.58
C ARG A 89 0.41 -6.34 5.56
N GLU A 90 1.35 -7.25 5.75
CA GLU A 90 2.52 -7.04 6.59
C GLU A 90 3.40 -5.89 6.08
N GLN A 91 3.63 -5.80 4.78
CA GLN A 91 4.39 -4.69 4.19
C GLN A 91 3.72 -3.34 4.43
N VAL A 92 2.41 -3.26 4.29
CA VAL A 92 1.64 -2.04 4.59
C VAL A 92 1.76 -1.67 6.06
N GLN A 93 1.63 -2.64 6.97
CA GLN A 93 1.80 -2.41 8.41
C GLN A 93 3.21 -1.94 8.75
N ARG A 94 4.24 -2.54 8.18
CA ARG A 94 5.64 -2.11 8.38
C ARG A 94 5.86 -0.69 7.91
N ARG A 95 5.34 -0.33 6.74
CA ARG A 95 5.43 1.06 6.23
C ARG A 95 4.72 2.04 7.16
N SER A 96 3.53 1.69 7.62
CA SER A 96 2.78 2.52 8.57
C SER A 96 3.54 2.71 9.88
N LEU A 97 4.17 1.66 10.42
CA LEU A 97 5.00 1.72 11.62
C LEU A 97 6.24 2.58 11.40
N GLN A 98 6.91 2.47 10.25
CA GLN A 98 8.06 3.30 9.90
C GLN A 98 7.68 4.78 9.84
N TRP A 99 6.56 5.12 9.25
CA TRP A 99 6.04 6.49 9.21
C TRP A 99 5.72 7.02 10.61
N ALA A 100 5.07 6.20 11.44
CA ALA A 100 4.77 6.56 12.83
C ALA A 100 6.05 6.76 13.64
N THR A 101 7.07 5.93 13.45
CA THR A 101 8.37 6.06 14.12
C THR A 101 9.11 7.33 13.67
N LEU A 102 8.98 7.73 12.41
CA LEU A 102 9.58 8.96 11.88
C LEU A 102 8.83 10.23 12.35
N LEU A 103 7.53 10.14 12.57
CA LEU A 103 6.72 11.26 13.05
C LEU A 103 7.09 11.70 14.46
N GLU A 104 7.43 10.77 15.33
CA GLU A 104 7.80 11.05 16.72
C GLU A 104 9.02 11.96 16.86
N PRO A 105 10.20 11.64 16.24
CA PRO A 105 11.35 12.55 16.27
C PRO A 105 11.08 13.90 15.59
N LEU A 106 10.26 13.91 14.55
CA LEU A 106 9.90 15.13 13.83
C LEU A 106 9.09 16.08 14.74
N LEU A 107 8.16 15.54 15.51
CA LEU A 107 7.39 16.30 16.51
C LEU A 107 8.28 16.89 17.60
N ILE A 108 9.25 16.14 18.10
CA ILE A 108 10.21 16.60 19.10
C ILE A 108 11.06 17.75 18.54
N LEU A 109 11.55 17.63 17.32
CA LEU A 109 12.31 18.70 16.64
C LEU A 109 11.47 19.95 16.44
N LEU A 110 10.20 19.80 16.07
CA LEU A 110 9.26 20.90 15.88
C LEU A 110 9.00 21.65 17.20
N MET A 111 8.74 20.92 18.27
CA MET A 111 8.55 21.46 19.61
C MET A 111 9.81 22.18 20.10
N GLY A 112 10.98 21.58 19.96
CA GLY A 112 12.26 22.18 20.32
C GLY A 112 12.51 23.48 19.56
N GLY A 113 12.21 23.51 18.26
CA GLY A 113 12.34 24.70 17.43
C GLY A 113 11.40 25.84 17.88
N VAL A 114 10.16 25.53 18.22
CA VAL A 114 9.18 26.50 18.73
C VAL A 114 9.63 27.07 20.08
N VAL A 115 10.09 26.24 21.00
CA VAL A 115 10.63 26.65 22.31
C VAL A 115 11.85 27.57 22.14
N MET A 116 12.74 27.22 21.22
CA MET A 116 13.93 28.01 20.90
C MET A 116 13.55 29.41 20.37
N LEU A 117 12.58 29.49 19.47
CA LEU A 117 12.05 30.76 18.95
C LEU A 117 11.48 31.61 20.05
N ILE A 118 10.74 31.06 21.00
CA ILE A 118 10.16 31.75 22.13
C ILE A 118 11.27 32.31 23.03
N VAL A 119 12.26 31.51 23.35
CA VAL A 119 13.41 31.90 24.17
C VAL A 119 14.19 33.06 23.54
N LEU A 120 14.48 32.97 22.24
CA LEU A 120 15.14 34.04 21.50
C LEU A 120 14.30 35.31 21.47
N SER A 121 13.00 35.19 21.28
CA SER A 121 12.05 36.32 21.28
C SER A 121 12.00 37.06 22.61
N VAL A 122 12.16 36.35 23.72
CA VAL A 122 12.20 36.95 25.09
C VAL A 122 13.58 37.51 25.39
N MET A 123 14.65 36.85 24.94
CA MET A 123 16.04 37.25 25.20
C MET A 123 16.46 38.55 24.49
N LEU A 124 16.03 38.72 23.24
CA LEU A 124 16.40 39.90 22.43
C LEU A 124 16.02 41.23 23.07
N PRO A 125 14.76 41.47 23.57
CA PRO A 125 14.41 42.70 24.26
C PRO A 125 15.17 42.90 25.55
N ILE A 126 15.46 41.85 26.29
CA ILE A 126 16.23 41.92 27.55
C ILE A 126 17.66 42.39 27.28
N LEU A 127 18.31 41.87 26.23
CA LEU A 127 19.65 42.31 25.82
C LEU A 127 19.67 43.79 25.37
N GLN A 128 18.64 44.21 24.63
CA GLN A 128 18.50 45.60 24.20
C GLN A 128 18.32 46.55 25.39
N LEU A 129 17.46 46.16 26.35
CA LEU A 129 17.28 46.92 27.60
C LEU A 129 18.58 47.02 28.40
N ASN A 130 19.34 45.96 28.48
CA ASN A 130 20.59 45.91 29.18
C ASN A 130 21.65 46.85 28.53
N GLN A 131 21.63 46.96 27.20
CA GLN A 131 22.46 47.90 26.47
C GLN A 131 22.02 49.37 26.65
N MET A 132 20.74 49.63 26.79
CA MET A 132 20.20 50.98 27.03
C MET A 132 20.50 51.50 28.43
N VAL A 133 20.56 50.61 29.42
CA VAL A 133 20.82 50.96 30.83
C VAL A 133 22.33 51.27 31.07
N ARG A 134 23.22 50.85 30.20
CA ARG A 134 24.62 51.22 30.23
C ARG A 134 24.81 52.57 29.55
#